data_a0d230741b1d16accbff727fb147e691
#
_entry.id   a0d230741b1d16accbff727fb147e691
#
_cell.length_a   1.000
_cell.length_b   1.000
_cell.length_c   1.000
_cell.angle_alpha   90.00
_cell.angle_beta   90.00
_cell.angle_gamma   90.00
#
_symmetry.space_group_name_H-M   'P 1'
#
loop_
_entity.id
_entity.type
_entity.pdbx_description
1 polymer ?
#
loop_
_entity_poly.entity_id
_entity_poly.type
_entity_poly.pdbx_seq_one_letter_code
_entity_poly.pdbx_strand_id
1 'polypeptide(L)'
;MVVFQVLTWETQDTEDEHLISIFGKTKEGKSVCVTTSFTPYFFLKLPKKTSQLDVRNLYTKIDKTCPECLISYDIVQSKDVWGFQNNEKFIFMQLNFKNLAARRMVNGRLKRTLPDEAVKYKVYESNLDPVLRLMHRTNIQSTGWMDTGDACVRSHLALVNIDLFCNDWKTLKPVDIPETAPFVVASVDIECNSSTGKFPDADVKGDACFQIAVSLTHFGTDVPYDKTCFCYKKTDSDLDGCVIKSYETEREMLMAFKEYLMEKDIDIITGWNIFGFD
;
A
#
# COMPACT_ATOMS: atom_id res chain seq x y z
N MET A 1 8.72 12.94 16.22
CA MET A 1 7.30 12.56 16.18
C MET A 1 6.66 13.41 15.10
N VAL A 2 6.06 12.78 14.11
CA VAL A 2 5.38 13.43 12.97
C VAL A 2 3.94 12.95 12.96
N VAL A 3 2.98 13.85 12.73
CA VAL A 3 1.56 13.51 12.57
C VAL A 3 1.17 13.80 11.14
N PHE A 4 0.56 12.83 10.47
CA PHE A 4 0.14 12.96 9.07
C PHE A 4 -1.14 12.18 8.79
N GLN A 5 -1.88 12.58 7.78
CA GLN A 5 -3.03 11.82 7.28
C GLN A 5 -2.56 10.81 6.25
N VAL A 6 -2.98 9.57 6.42
CA VAL A 6 -2.64 8.46 5.52
C VAL A 6 -3.37 8.62 4.19
N LEU A 7 -2.67 8.42 3.10
CA LEU A 7 -3.20 8.37 1.74
C LEU A 7 -3.23 6.95 1.18
N THR A 8 -2.09 6.25 1.26
CA THR A 8 -1.98 4.89 0.72
C THR A 8 -1.01 4.02 1.52
N TRP A 9 -1.13 2.73 1.33
CA TRP A 9 -0.34 1.68 1.98
C TRP A 9 0.29 0.80 0.90
N GLU A 10 1.61 0.66 0.97
CA GLU A 10 2.37 -0.21 0.08
C GLU A 10 3.05 -1.32 0.86
N THR A 11 3.24 -2.47 0.22
CA THR A 11 3.90 -3.61 0.85
C THR A 11 5.00 -4.18 -0.03
N GLN A 12 6.09 -4.60 0.59
CA GLN A 12 7.20 -5.21 -0.10
C GLN A 12 7.75 -6.39 0.72
N ASP A 13 7.85 -7.56 0.09
CA ASP A 13 8.65 -8.66 0.64
C ASP A 13 10.12 -8.47 0.24
N THR A 14 11.00 -8.53 1.23
CA THR A 14 12.43 -8.74 1.02
C THR A 14 12.78 -10.22 1.29
N GLU A 15 14.05 -10.60 1.17
CA GLU A 15 14.48 -11.95 1.49
C GLU A 15 14.17 -12.32 2.96
N ASP A 16 14.35 -11.39 3.88
CA ASP A 16 14.33 -11.64 5.33
C ASP A 16 13.12 -11.06 6.06
N GLU A 17 12.40 -10.10 5.46
CA GLU A 17 11.31 -9.40 6.13
C GLU A 17 10.18 -8.97 5.19
N HIS A 18 9.04 -8.62 5.77
CA HIS A 18 7.91 -7.99 5.09
C HIS A 18 7.79 -6.54 5.56
N LEU A 19 7.93 -5.61 4.62
CA LEU A 19 7.85 -4.17 4.87
C LEU A 19 6.46 -3.64 4.53
N ILE A 20 5.98 -2.72 5.34
CA ILE A 20 4.79 -1.92 5.08
C ILE A 20 5.22 -0.45 5.07
N SER A 21 4.99 0.23 3.96
CA SER A 21 5.22 1.66 3.78
C SER A 21 3.89 2.40 3.75
N ILE A 22 3.77 3.43 4.56
CA ILE A 22 2.56 4.22 4.78
C ILE A 22 2.84 5.62 4.27
N PHE A 23 2.13 6.02 3.22
CA PHE A 23 2.30 7.34 2.60
C PHE A 23 1.16 8.27 2.99
N GLY A 24 1.47 9.55 3.10
CA GLY A 24 0.47 10.55 3.40
C GLY A 24 1.03 11.97 3.46
N LYS A 25 0.30 12.89 4.08
CA LYS A 25 0.64 14.29 4.10
C LYS A 25 0.39 14.91 5.49
N THR A 26 1.28 15.78 5.95
CA THR A 26 1.09 16.54 7.18
C THR A 26 0.06 17.66 7.00
N LYS A 27 -0.38 18.28 8.10
CA LYS A 27 -1.28 19.45 8.05
C LYS A 27 -0.66 20.64 7.32
N GLU A 28 0.68 20.74 7.33
CA GLU A 28 1.44 21.79 6.64
C GLU A 28 1.71 21.45 5.16
N GLY A 29 1.18 20.34 4.65
CA GLY A 29 1.30 19.94 3.25
C GLY A 29 2.60 19.23 2.89
N LYS A 30 3.39 18.72 3.86
CA LYS A 30 4.59 17.94 3.58
C LYS A 30 4.25 16.49 3.34
N SER A 31 4.75 15.91 2.26
CA SER A 31 4.64 14.48 1.96
C SER A 31 5.47 13.65 2.94
N VAL A 32 4.90 12.54 3.40
CA VAL A 32 5.49 11.64 4.41
C VAL A 32 5.45 10.20 3.92
N CYS A 33 6.53 9.48 4.17
CA CYS A 33 6.57 8.01 4.10
C CYS A 33 7.06 7.46 5.45
N VAL A 34 6.32 6.52 6.03
CA VAL A 34 6.76 5.73 7.19
C VAL A 34 6.82 4.27 6.80
N THR A 35 8.01 3.69 6.82
CA THR A 35 8.21 2.26 6.59
C THR A 35 8.42 1.53 7.91
N THR A 36 7.81 0.36 8.06
CA THR A 36 8.01 -0.51 9.23
C THR A 36 8.09 -1.97 8.80
N SER A 37 8.85 -2.76 9.56
CA SER A 37 8.84 -4.22 9.40
C SER A 37 7.65 -4.81 10.13
N PHE A 38 6.93 -5.70 9.46
CA PHE A 38 5.77 -6.41 10.03
C PHE A 38 5.91 -7.91 9.83
N THR A 39 5.98 -8.66 10.91
CA THR A 39 6.09 -10.12 10.85
C THR A 39 4.76 -10.76 10.48
N PRO A 40 4.60 -11.35 9.28
CA PRO A 40 3.38 -12.07 8.91
C PRO A 40 3.20 -13.31 9.77
N TYR A 41 1.96 -13.63 10.14
CA TYR A 41 1.66 -14.82 10.94
C TYR A 41 0.29 -15.42 10.62
N PHE A 42 0.08 -16.66 11.04
CA PHE A 42 -1.24 -17.28 11.10
C PHE A 42 -1.32 -18.23 12.32
N PHE A 43 -2.52 -18.76 12.59
CA PHE A 43 -2.76 -19.58 13.76
C PHE A 43 -3.10 -21.02 13.39
N LEU A 44 -2.61 -21.95 14.23
CA LEU A 44 -3.04 -23.34 14.27
C LEU A 44 -3.80 -23.58 15.57
N LYS A 45 -5.07 -24.00 15.48
CA LYS A 45 -5.82 -24.38 16.69
C LYS A 45 -5.30 -25.71 17.23
N LEU A 46 -4.88 -25.71 18.49
CA LEU A 46 -4.34 -26.90 19.16
C LEU A 46 -5.47 -27.70 19.86
N PRO A 47 -5.39 -29.04 19.87
CA PRO A 47 -6.26 -29.85 20.71
C PRO A 47 -6.10 -29.52 22.21
N LYS A 48 -7.17 -29.67 23.01
CA LYS A 48 -7.16 -29.32 24.46
C LYS A 48 -6.06 -30.00 25.28
N LYS A 49 -5.58 -31.19 24.86
CA LYS A 49 -4.56 -31.99 25.57
C LYS A 49 -3.18 -31.93 24.93
N THR A 50 -2.88 -30.89 24.14
CA THR A 50 -1.58 -30.74 23.49
C THR A 50 -0.50 -30.37 24.53
N SER A 51 0.54 -31.19 24.65
CA SER A 51 1.67 -30.91 25.53
C SER A 51 2.67 -29.93 24.90
N GLN A 52 3.55 -29.36 25.72
CA GLN A 52 4.64 -28.52 25.20
C GLN A 52 5.57 -29.26 24.23
N LEU A 53 5.78 -30.59 24.48
CA LEU A 53 6.56 -31.42 23.59
C LEU A 53 5.90 -31.61 22.23
N ASP A 54 4.57 -31.79 22.21
CA ASP A 54 3.81 -31.89 20.95
C ASP A 54 3.91 -30.61 20.13
N VAL A 55 3.85 -29.43 20.79
CA VAL A 55 4.02 -28.12 20.15
C VAL A 55 5.40 -27.99 19.50
N ARG A 56 6.47 -28.35 20.23
CA ARG A 56 7.84 -28.30 19.70
C ARG A 56 8.03 -29.27 18.53
N ASN A 57 7.50 -30.49 18.64
CA ASN A 57 7.57 -31.50 17.58
C ASN A 57 6.83 -31.00 16.32
N LEU A 58 5.64 -30.38 16.50
CA LEU A 58 4.89 -29.81 15.40
C LEU A 58 5.69 -28.68 14.70
N TYR A 59 6.25 -27.75 15.49
CA TYR A 59 7.10 -26.67 14.95
C TYR A 59 8.26 -27.24 14.14
N THR A 60 9.02 -28.14 14.73
CA THR A 60 10.19 -28.78 14.08
C THR A 60 9.77 -29.51 12.78
N LYS A 61 8.63 -30.17 12.78
CA LYS A 61 8.09 -30.85 11.59
C LYS A 61 7.76 -29.89 10.47
N ILE A 62 7.12 -28.77 10.81
CA ILE A 62 6.79 -27.71 9.83
C ILE A 62 8.06 -27.05 9.31
N ASP A 63 8.99 -26.71 10.19
CA ASP A 63 10.26 -26.06 9.83
C ASP A 63 11.10 -26.93 8.89
N LYS A 64 11.22 -28.23 9.16
CA LYS A 64 11.88 -29.18 8.26
C LYS A 64 11.22 -29.28 6.89
N THR A 65 9.90 -29.08 6.82
CA THR A 65 9.17 -29.11 5.55
C THR A 65 9.39 -27.85 4.72
N CYS A 66 9.63 -26.71 5.38
CA CYS A 66 9.87 -25.41 4.78
C CYS A 66 11.01 -24.70 5.51
N PRO A 67 12.28 -25.10 5.27
CA PRO A 67 13.42 -24.48 5.92
C PRO A 67 13.46 -22.96 5.70
N GLU A 68 13.95 -22.24 6.70
CA GLU A 68 14.16 -20.79 6.67
C GLU A 68 12.89 -19.94 6.43
N CYS A 69 11.70 -20.52 6.56
CA CYS A 69 10.45 -19.80 6.43
C CYS A 69 9.92 -19.25 7.75
N LEU A 70 10.20 -19.98 8.85
CA LEU A 70 9.71 -19.65 10.20
C LEU A 70 10.76 -18.85 10.97
N ILE A 71 10.31 -17.83 11.71
CA ILE A 71 11.14 -17.08 12.66
C ILE A 71 10.95 -17.65 14.07
N SER A 72 9.70 -17.85 14.47
CA SER A 72 9.33 -18.26 15.83
C SER A 72 7.88 -18.75 15.87
N TYR A 73 7.46 -19.18 17.06
CA TYR A 73 6.06 -19.39 17.37
C TYR A 73 5.70 -18.84 18.77
N ASP A 74 4.43 -18.52 18.94
CA ASP A 74 3.85 -18.11 20.21
C ASP A 74 2.63 -19.00 20.53
N ILE A 75 2.35 -19.19 21.82
CA ILE A 75 1.13 -19.86 22.28
C ILE A 75 0.18 -18.79 22.81
N VAL A 76 -1.00 -18.71 22.20
CA VAL A 76 -2.01 -17.71 22.55
C VAL A 76 -3.34 -18.37 22.89
N GLN A 77 -4.11 -17.75 23.77
CA GLN A 77 -5.46 -18.16 24.11
C GLN A 77 -6.46 -17.17 23.51
N SER A 78 -7.42 -17.66 22.72
CA SER A 78 -8.43 -16.86 22.08
C SER A 78 -9.76 -17.62 21.93
N LYS A 79 -10.80 -16.89 21.58
CA LYS A 79 -12.07 -17.49 21.16
C LYS A 79 -11.91 -18.07 19.75
N ASP A 80 -12.71 -19.08 19.41
CA ASP A 80 -12.82 -19.55 18.03
C ASP A 80 -13.77 -18.61 17.25
N VAL A 81 -13.63 -18.59 15.93
CA VAL A 81 -14.49 -17.80 15.03
C VAL A 81 -15.83 -18.50 14.80
N TRP A 82 -15.88 -19.83 14.94
CA TRP A 82 -17.02 -20.62 14.53
C TRP A 82 -17.82 -21.23 15.70
N GLY A 83 -19.14 -21.11 15.59
CA GLY A 83 -20.09 -21.74 16.50
C GLY A 83 -20.25 -21.02 17.84
N PHE A 84 -21.26 -21.43 18.59
CA PHE A 84 -21.49 -20.96 19.97
C PHE A 84 -20.52 -21.67 20.92
N GLN A 85 -19.75 -20.92 21.68
CA GLN A 85 -18.65 -21.44 22.51
C GLN A 85 -18.79 -21.08 23.99
N ASN A 86 -19.89 -20.45 24.40
CA ASN A 86 -20.14 -20.06 25.80
C ASN A 86 -18.90 -19.37 26.46
N ASN A 87 -18.24 -18.45 25.76
CA ASN A 87 -17.03 -17.76 26.19
C ASN A 87 -15.79 -18.66 26.42
N GLU A 88 -15.82 -19.93 26.00
CA GLU A 88 -14.65 -20.81 26.09
C GLU A 88 -13.47 -20.25 25.27
N LYS A 89 -12.26 -20.31 25.84
CA LYS A 89 -11.03 -19.98 25.15
C LYS A 89 -10.31 -21.26 24.72
N PHE A 90 -9.73 -21.20 23.53
CA PHE A 90 -8.96 -22.28 22.93
C PHE A 90 -7.48 -21.90 22.86
N ILE A 91 -6.64 -22.89 22.78
CA ILE A 91 -5.20 -22.68 22.63
C ILE A 91 -4.86 -22.68 21.14
N PHE A 92 -4.11 -21.68 20.72
CA PHE A 92 -3.61 -21.55 19.36
C PHE A 92 -2.09 -21.43 19.38
N MET A 93 -1.45 -22.02 18.38
CA MET A 93 -0.06 -21.77 18.04
C MET A 93 -0.02 -20.72 16.94
N GLN A 94 0.53 -19.55 17.24
CA GLN A 94 0.83 -18.53 16.26
C GLN A 94 2.18 -18.86 15.62
N LEU A 95 2.20 -19.06 14.31
CA LEU A 95 3.43 -19.25 13.55
C LEU A 95 3.84 -17.94 12.91
N ASN A 96 5.04 -17.48 13.18
CA ASN A 96 5.61 -16.21 12.69
C ASN A 96 6.56 -16.48 11.53
N PHE A 97 6.42 -15.74 10.44
CA PHE A 97 7.13 -15.94 9.17
C PHE A 97 8.02 -14.75 8.84
N LYS A 98 9.17 -15.01 8.19
CA LYS A 98 10.07 -13.94 7.79
C LYS A 98 9.43 -12.96 6.82
N ASN A 99 8.62 -13.44 5.87
CA ASN A 99 7.92 -12.61 4.91
C ASN A 99 6.60 -13.27 4.45
N LEU A 100 5.84 -12.60 3.60
CA LEU A 100 4.55 -13.06 3.12
C LEU A 100 4.67 -14.28 2.19
N ALA A 101 5.74 -14.35 1.39
CA ALA A 101 6.02 -15.50 0.53
C ALA A 101 6.24 -16.76 1.36
N ALA A 102 7.02 -16.69 2.45
CA ALA A 102 7.23 -17.77 3.40
C ALA A 102 5.92 -18.24 4.04
N ARG A 103 5.06 -17.30 4.49
CA ARG A 103 3.73 -17.61 5.02
C ARG A 103 2.86 -18.37 4.01
N ARG A 104 2.83 -17.92 2.74
CA ARG A 104 2.07 -18.58 1.66
C ARG A 104 2.61 -19.97 1.37
N MET A 105 3.93 -20.13 1.33
CA MET A 105 4.59 -21.41 1.08
C MET A 105 4.23 -22.43 2.17
N VAL A 106 4.38 -22.08 3.44
CA VAL A 106 4.06 -22.96 4.57
C VAL A 106 2.59 -23.34 4.59
N ASN A 107 1.67 -22.39 4.40
CA ASN A 107 0.23 -22.68 4.32
C ASN A 107 -0.10 -23.65 3.17
N GLY A 108 0.52 -23.47 2.00
CA GLY A 108 0.34 -24.38 0.87
C GLY A 108 0.92 -25.79 1.10
N ARG A 109 2.07 -25.89 1.75
CA ARG A 109 2.72 -27.17 2.06
C ARG A 109 2.03 -27.92 3.21
N LEU A 110 1.55 -27.22 4.24
CA LEU A 110 0.74 -27.86 5.30
C LEU A 110 -0.41 -28.67 4.71
N LYS A 111 -1.13 -28.13 3.74
CA LYS A 111 -2.27 -28.82 3.10
C LYS A 111 -1.86 -30.01 2.23
N ARG A 112 -0.68 -29.97 1.61
CA ARG A 112 -0.24 -30.98 0.62
C ARG A 112 0.65 -32.06 1.21
N THR A 113 1.58 -31.67 2.09
CA THR A 113 2.65 -32.52 2.58
C THR A 113 2.36 -33.04 4.00
N LEU A 114 1.57 -32.33 4.77
CA LEU A 114 1.17 -32.67 6.13
C LEU A 114 -0.37 -32.62 6.27
N PRO A 115 -1.14 -33.38 5.45
CA PRO A 115 -2.59 -33.30 5.47
C PRO A 115 -3.21 -33.68 6.82
N ASP A 116 -2.64 -34.67 7.52
CA ASP A 116 -3.13 -35.09 8.85
C ASP A 116 -2.97 -33.96 9.87
N GLU A 117 -1.85 -33.25 9.85
CA GLU A 117 -1.65 -32.08 10.71
C GLU A 117 -2.57 -30.92 10.29
N ALA A 118 -2.77 -30.66 9.00
CA ALA A 118 -3.68 -29.61 8.53
C ALA A 118 -5.14 -29.87 8.96
N VAL A 119 -5.55 -31.13 9.00
CA VAL A 119 -6.88 -31.55 9.53
C VAL A 119 -6.93 -31.47 11.06
N LYS A 120 -5.88 -31.97 11.73
CA LYS A 120 -5.76 -32.01 13.19
C LYS A 120 -5.65 -30.62 13.80
N TYR A 121 -4.86 -29.72 13.16
CA TYR A 121 -4.57 -28.37 13.63
C TYR A 121 -5.16 -27.34 12.69
N LYS A 122 -6.46 -27.19 12.72
CA LYS A 122 -7.17 -26.24 11.85
C LYS A 122 -6.47 -24.88 11.74
N VAL A 123 -6.25 -24.43 10.50
CA VAL A 123 -5.52 -23.18 10.19
C VAL A 123 -6.50 -22.01 10.18
N TYR A 124 -6.11 -20.90 10.82
CA TYR A 124 -6.90 -19.65 10.90
C TYR A 124 -6.06 -18.46 10.41
N GLU A 125 -6.71 -17.53 9.72
CA GLU A 125 -6.14 -16.25 9.29
C GLU A 125 -4.90 -16.36 8.39
N SER A 126 -4.74 -17.48 7.69
CA SER A 126 -3.59 -17.69 6.79
C SER A 126 -3.61 -16.84 5.52
N ASN A 127 -4.75 -16.23 5.22
CA ASN A 127 -4.96 -15.36 4.05
C ASN A 127 -5.23 -13.90 4.43
N LEU A 128 -5.16 -13.55 5.72
CA LEU A 128 -5.39 -12.17 6.15
C LEU A 128 -4.24 -11.28 5.66
N ASP A 129 -4.62 -10.16 5.05
CA ASP A 129 -3.67 -9.16 4.58
C ASP A 129 -2.88 -8.53 5.75
N PRO A 130 -1.54 -8.39 5.66
CA PRO A 130 -0.73 -7.79 6.71
C PRO A 130 -1.09 -6.35 7.02
N VAL A 131 -1.45 -5.54 6.02
CA VAL A 131 -1.87 -4.14 6.20
C VAL A 131 -3.15 -4.08 7.01
N LEU A 132 -4.17 -4.87 6.63
CA LEU A 132 -5.42 -4.96 7.39
C LEU A 132 -5.17 -5.41 8.83
N ARG A 133 -4.23 -6.33 9.03
CA ARG A 133 -3.85 -6.80 10.37
C ARG A 133 -3.17 -5.72 11.19
N LEU A 134 -2.26 -4.95 10.59
CA LEU A 134 -1.62 -3.80 11.24
C LEU A 134 -2.66 -2.76 11.62
N MET A 135 -3.53 -2.35 10.70
CA MET A 135 -4.63 -1.42 10.96
C MET A 135 -5.50 -1.89 12.15
N HIS A 136 -5.89 -3.17 12.15
CA HIS A 136 -6.71 -3.74 13.21
C HIS A 136 -5.99 -3.78 14.57
N ARG A 137 -4.68 -4.00 14.57
CA ARG A 137 -3.86 -4.07 15.80
C ARG A 137 -3.56 -2.70 16.39
N THR A 138 -3.45 -1.67 15.54
CA THR A 138 -3.12 -0.29 15.95
C THR A 138 -4.37 0.60 16.07
N ASN A 139 -5.53 0.16 15.54
CA ASN A 139 -6.74 0.96 15.34
C ASN A 139 -6.54 2.16 14.39
N ILE A 140 -5.50 2.15 13.56
CA ILE A 140 -5.28 3.16 12.53
C ILE A 140 -6.25 2.88 11.38
N GLN A 141 -6.95 3.91 10.92
CA GLN A 141 -7.85 3.83 9.77
C GLN A 141 -7.07 3.91 8.46
N SER A 142 -7.64 3.37 7.37
CA SER A 142 -7.00 3.33 6.05
C SER A 142 -6.53 4.69 5.54
N THR A 143 -7.27 5.75 5.86
CA THR A 143 -7.01 7.15 5.45
C THR A 143 -7.11 8.11 6.64
N GLY A 144 -7.00 7.61 7.86
CA GLY A 144 -7.04 8.42 9.08
C GLY A 144 -5.72 9.14 9.37
N TRP A 145 -5.75 10.03 10.34
CA TRP A 145 -4.55 10.64 10.88
C TRP A 145 -3.81 9.68 11.81
N MET A 146 -2.49 9.70 11.74
CA MET A 146 -1.65 8.89 12.59
C MET A 146 -0.40 9.63 13.07
N ASP A 147 0.11 9.17 14.22
CA ASP A 147 1.40 9.53 14.78
C ASP A 147 2.44 8.45 14.44
N THR A 148 3.62 8.87 14.03
CA THR A 148 4.72 8.00 13.63
C THR A 148 5.42 7.27 14.78
N GLY A 149 5.02 7.50 16.03
CA GLY A 149 5.58 6.83 17.19
C GLY A 149 7.07 7.09 17.38
N ASP A 150 7.87 6.01 17.44
CA ASP A 150 9.33 6.05 17.61
C ASP A 150 10.10 6.11 16.29
N ALA A 151 9.42 6.43 15.18
CA ALA A 151 10.05 6.47 13.87
C ALA A 151 11.19 7.52 13.83
N CYS A 152 12.28 7.13 13.20
CA CYS A 152 13.46 7.97 12.98
C CYS A 152 13.66 8.23 11.49
N VAL A 153 14.40 9.30 11.18
CA VAL A 153 14.73 9.66 9.81
C VAL A 153 15.55 8.53 9.17
N ARG A 154 15.11 8.10 8.01
CA ARG A 154 15.83 7.15 7.15
C ARG A 154 16.52 7.91 6.01
N SER A 155 17.59 7.35 5.46
CA SER A 155 18.17 7.86 4.22
C SER A 155 17.17 7.67 3.08
N HIS A 156 16.81 8.74 2.41
CA HIS A 156 15.82 8.92 1.36
C HIS A 156 15.68 7.74 0.38
N LEU A 157 14.77 6.82 0.67
CA LEU A 157 14.36 5.74 -0.23
C LEU A 157 13.07 6.11 -0.99
N ALA A 158 12.24 6.98 -0.40
CA ALA A 158 11.03 7.49 -1.01
C ALA A 158 11.22 8.95 -1.47
N LEU A 159 10.57 9.32 -2.57
CA LEU A 159 10.54 10.70 -3.08
C LEU A 159 9.48 11.51 -2.32
N VAL A 160 9.74 11.76 -1.03
CA VAL A 160 8.88 12.51 -0.12
C VAL A 160 9.68 13.52 0.69
N ASN A 161 9.02 14.49 1.30
CA ASN A 161 9.69 15.49 2.14
C ASN A 161 10.22 14.88 3.45
N ILE A 162 9.53 13.89 4.00
CA ILE A 162 9.84 13.26 5.28
C ILE A 162 9.80 11.74 5.11
N ASP A 163 10.98 11.10 5.11
CA ASP A 163 11.12 9.65 5.00
C ASP A 163 11.60 9.08 6.33
N LEU A 164 10.81 8.18 6.93
CA LEU A 164 10.97 7.65 8.27
C LEU A 164 10.96 6.12 8.27
N PHE A 165 11.68 5.54 9.25
CA PHE A 165 11.58 4.12 9.58
C PHE A 165 11.12 3.96 11.03
N CYS A 166 10.04 3.21 11.24
CA CYS A 166 9.52 2.86 12.55
C CYS A 166 10.00 1.45 12.94
N ASN A 167 10.81 1.36 13.99
CA ASN A 167 11.39 0.10 14.43
C ASN A 167 10.36 -0.84 15.09
N ASP A 168 9.40 -0.28 15.82
CA ASP A 168 8.28 -1.04 16.40
C ASP A 168 6.94 -0.46 15.94
N TRP A 169 6.31 -1.12 14.99
CA TRP A 169 5.00 -0.72 14.48
C TRP A 169 3.91 -0.57 15.56
N LYS A 170 4.09 -1.17 16.74
CA LYS A 170 3.15 -1.03 17.86
C LYS A 170 3.17 0.36 18.48
N THR A 171 4.17 1.17 18.18
CA THR A 171 4.27 2.57 18.61
C THR A 171 3.46 3.53 17.74
N LEU A 172 3.10 3.09 16.52
CA LEU A 172 2.19 3.83 15.62
C LEU A 172 0.81 3.95 16.26
N LYS A 173 0.22 5.14 16.23
CA LYS A 173 -1.06 5.42 16.92
C LYS A 173 -2.00 6.22 16.03
N PRO A 174 -3.31 5.95 16.06
CA PRO A 174 -4.30 6.82 15.46
C PRO A 174 -4.34 8.15 16.18
N VAL A 175 -4.63 9.22 15.46
CA VAL A 175 -4.88 10.56 15.98
C VAL A 175 -6.24 11.02 15.48
N ASP A 176 -7.01 11.65 16.35
CA ASP A 176 -8.34 12.19 15.99
C ASP A 176 -8.19 13.66 15.60
N ILE A 177 -8.17 13.92 14.28
CA ILE A 177 -8.12 15.25 13.67
C ILE A 177 -9.26 15.32 12.67
N PRO A 178 -10.22 16.27 12.82
CA PRO A 178 -11.39 16.36 11.95
C PRO A 178 -11.08 16.94 10.56
N GLU A 179 -10.01 17.72 10.43
CA GLU A 179 -9.62 18.35 9.17
C GLU A 179 -8.92 17.32 8.26
N THR A 180 -9.06 17.52 6.95
CA THR A 180 -8.33 16.77 5.94
C THR A 180 -7.00 17.46 5.62
N ALA A 181 -5.94 16.67 5.40
CA ALA A 181 -4.67 17.18 4.92
C ALA A 181 -4.83 17.82 3.53
N PRO A 182 -4.02 18.82 3.17
CA PRO A 182 -4.14 19.53 1.90
C PRO A 182 -3.55 18.67 0.74
N PHE A 183 -4.18 17.53 0.47
CA PHE A 183 -3.81 16.70 -0.68
C PHE A 183 -4.03 17.44 -1.98
N VAL A 184 -3.07 17.38 -2.90
CA VAL A 184 -3.16 17.92 -4.24
C VAL A 184 -3.75 16.88 -5.17
N VAL A 185 -4.88 17.22 -5.78
CA VAL A 185 -5.58 16.36 -6.74
C VAL A 185 -5.39 16.93 -8.14
N ALA A 186 -4.81 16.13 -9.03
CA ALA A 186 -4.71 16.43 -10.46
C ALA A 186 -5.80 15.69 -11.22
N SER A 187 -6.75 16.43 -11.79
CA SER A 187 -7.67 15.90 -12.80
C SER A 187 -7.00 16.03 -14.16
N VAL A 188 -6.77 14.88 -14.81
CA VAL A 188 -6.03 14.78 -16.07
C VAL A 188 -6.93 14.22 -17.15
N ASP A 189 -6.78 14.76 -18.35
CA ASP A 189 -7.43 14.28 -19.57
C ASP A 189 -6.47 14.43 -20.75
N ILE A 190 -6.40 13.42 -21.64
CA ILE A 190 -5.53 13.45 -22.81
C ILE A 190 -6.31 13.37 -24.10
N GLU A 191 -5.75 13.98 -25.14
CA GLU A 191 -6.25 13.87 -26.52
C GLU A 191 -5.20 13.27 -27.43
N CYS A 192 -5.59 12.19 -28.11
CA CYS A 192 -4.72 11.46 -29.01
C CYS A 192 -5.30 11.40 -30.42
N ASN A 193 -4.44 11.47 -31.44
CA ASN A 193 -4.83 11.17 -32.80
C ASN A 193 -4.53 9.72 -33.16
N SER A 194 -5.30 9.17 -34.08
CA SER A 194 -5.04 7.85 -34.66
C SER A 194 -4.80 7.96 -36.16
N SER A 195 -3.65 7.49 -36.61
CA SER A 195 -3.29 7.42 -38.05
C SER A 195 -4.03 6.32 -38.79
N THR A 196 -4.58 5.35 -38.07
CA THR A 196 -5.28 4.17 -38.65
C THR A 196 -6.78 4.27 -38.61
N GLY A 197 -7.36 5.26 -37.94
CA GLY A 197 -8.80 5.38 -37.66
C GLY A 197 -9.34 4.36 -36.65
N LYS A 198 -8.45 3.61 -35.97
CA LYS A 198 -8.75 2.75 -34.84
C LYS A 198 -8.47 3.50 -33.53
N PHE A 199 -8.64 2.84 -32.39
CA PHE A 199 -8.22 3.37 -31.10
C PHE A 199 -6.71 3.69 -31.15
N PRO A 200 -6.26 4.86 -30.64
CA PRO A 200 -4.85 5.24 -30.65
C PRO A 200 -3.97 4.22 -29.91
N ASP A 201 -2.78 3.97 -30.45
CA ASP A 201 -1.83 2.99 -29.91
C ASP A 201 -0.42 3.60 -29.97
N ALA A 202 0.25 3.66 -28.83
CA ALA A 202 1.59 4.25 -28.68
C ALA A 202 2.66 3.54 -29.54
N ASP A 203 2.44 2.27 -29.92
CA ASP A 203 3.33 1.48 -30.77
C ASP A 203 3.09 1.71 -32.28
N VAL A 204 2.02 2.41 -32.65
CA VAL A 204 1.70 2.72 -34.02
C VAL A 204 2.33 4.03 -34.45
N LYS A 205 3.23 3.97 -35.46
CA LYS A 205 3.86 5.17 -36.01
C LYS A 205 2.81 6.11 -36.61
N GLY A 206 2.72 7.33 -36.07
CA GLY A 206 1.78 8.35 -36.53
C GLY A 206 0.61 8.55 -35.59
N ASP A 207 0.40 7.67 -34.63
CA ASP A 207 -0.45 7.92 -33.49
C ASP A 207 0.34 8.73 -32.46
N ALA A 208 -0.25 9.75 -31.86
CA ALA A 208 0.42 10.61 -30.91
C ALA A 208 -0.58 11.25 -29.95
N CYS A 209 -0.16 11.43 -28.71
CA CYS A 209 -0.82 12.34 -27.78
C CYS A 209 -0.49 13.77 -28.18
N PHE A 210 -1.50 14.58 -28.49
CA PHE A 210 -1.27 15.95 -28.93
C PHE A 210 -1.72 16.99 -27.89
N GLN A 211 -2.43 16.59 -26.83
CA GLN A 211 -2.86 17.47 -25.77
C GLN A 211 -3.00 16.75 -24.46
N ILE A 212 -2.55 17.36 -23.35
CA ILE A 212 -2.75 16.92 -21.98
C ILE A 212 -3.28 18.09 -21.19
N ALA A 213 -4.51 17.99 -20.71
CA ALA A 213 -5.13 18.98 -19.85
C ALA A 213 -5.03 18.57 -18.38
N VAL A 214 -4.62 19.48 -17.51
CA VAL A 214 -4.50 19.25 -16.07
C VAL A 214 -5.19 20.36 -15.31
N SER A 215 -6.00 19.97 -14.32
CA SER A 215 -6.62 20.87 -13.37
C SER A 215 -6.26 20.47 -11.96
N LEU A 216 -5.67 21.36 -11.15
CA LEU A 216 -5.26 21.10 -9.78
C LEU A 216 -6.24 21.69 -8.78
N THR A 217 -6.68 20.85 -7.85
CA THR A 217 -7.47 21.25 -6.69
C THR A 217 -6.84 20.73 -5.39
N HIS A 218 -7.14 21.36 -4.27
CA HIS A 218 -6.95 20.71 -2.96
C HIS A 218 -8.14 19.81 -2.67
N PHE A 219 -7.88 18.62 -2.12
CA PHE A 219 -8.95 17.69 -1.76
C PHE A 219 -9.99 18.37 -0.87
N GLY A 220 -11.27 18.22 -1.24
CA GLY A 220 -12.39 18.85 -0.55
C GLY A 220 -12.72 20.26 -1.04
N THR A 221 -12.06 20.75 -2.09
CA THR A 221 -12.41 22.02 -2.76
C THR A 221 -12.88 21.79 -4.19
N ASP A 222 -13.82 22.59 -4.67
CA ASP A 222 -14.37 22.48 -6.03
C ASP A 222 -13.72 23.47 -7.02
N VAL A 223 -12.89 24.39 -6.52
CA VAL A 223 -12.29 25.45 -7.34
C VAL A 223 -10.83 25.11 -7.63
N PRO A 224 -10.48 24.87 -8.91
CA PRO A 224 -9.10 24.68 -9.30
C PRO A 224 -8.27 25.95 -9.07
N TYR A 225 -7.08 25.78 -8.50
CA TYR A 225 -6.11 26.85 -8.32
C TYR A 225 -5.06 26.93 -9.44
N ASP A 226 -4.95 25.87 -10.24
CA ASP A 226 -4.07 25.80 -11.43
C ASP A 226 -4.81 25.03 -12.54
N LYS A 227 -4.75 25.53 -13.75
CA LYS A 227 -5.21 24.85 -14.97
C LYS A 227 -4.13 25.02 -16.02
N THR A 228 -3.57 23.90 -16.47
CA THR A 228 -2.50 23.90 -17.47
C THR A 228 -2.84 22.92 -18.58
N CYS A 229 -2.63 23.33 -19.82
CA CYS A 229 -2.76 22.50 -20.99
C CYS A 229 -1.41 22.41 -21.71
N PHE A 230 -0.91 21.19 -21.87
CA PHE A 230 0.31 20.88 -22.61
C PHE A 230 -0.09 20.46 -24.01
N CYS A 231 0.48 21.11 -25.02
CA CYS A 231 0.11 20.92 -26.42
C CYS A 231 1.33 20.55 -27.28
N TYR A 232 1.19 19.53 -28.10
CA TYR A 232 2.13 19.22 -29.16
C TYR A 232 1.88 20.17 -30.32
N LYS A 233 2.89 20.96 -30.70
CA LYS A 233 2.85 22.09 -31.62
C LYS A 233 2.13 23.32 -31.08
N LYS A 234 2.35 24.43 -31.79
CA LYS A 234 1.78 25.71 -31.42
C LYS A 234 0.26 25.65 -31.41
N THR A 235 -0.30 26.05 -30.28
CA THR A 235 -1.74 26.16 -30.09
C THR A 235 -2.06 27.60 -29.69
N ASP A 236 -2.88 28.27 -30.46
CA ASP A 236 -3.39 29.61 -30.17
C ASP A 236 -4.79 29.46 -29.54
N SER A 237 -4.89 29.75 -28.25
CA SER A 237 -6.17 29.72 -27.54
C SER A 237 -6.15 30.74 -26.40
N ASP A 238 -7.25 31.44 -26.24
CA ASP A 238 -7.56 32.37 -25.15
C ASP A 238 -8.55 31.70 -24.17
N LEU A 239 -8.15 30.61 -23.57
CA LEU A 239 -8.93 29.99 -22.51
C LEU A 239 -8.66 30.71 -21.19
N ASP A 240 -9.68 31.47 -20.73
CA ASP A 240 -9.58 32.22 -19.48
C ASP A 240 -9.21 31.31 -18.30
N GLY A 241 -8.18 31.73 -17.58
CA GLY A 241 -7.66 30.97 -16.42
C GLY A 241 -6.95 29.66 -16.72
N CYS A 242 -6.56 29.38 -17.98
CA CYS A 242 -5.78 28.23 -18.38
C CYS A 242 -4.43 28.64 -18.97
N VAL A 243 -3.34 28.05 -18.47
CA VAL A 243 -1.99 28.24 -19.00
C VAL A 243 -1.75 27.24 -20.13
N ILE A 244 -1.53 27.71 -21.37
CA ILE A 244 -1.22 26.86 -22.51
C ILE A 244 0.29 26.83 -22.72
N LYS A 245 0.87 25.62 -22.73
CA LYS A 245 2.29 25.35 -22.97
C LYS A 245 2.43 24.53 -24.25
N SER A 246 3.08 25.10 -25.29
CA SER A 246 3.27 24.44 -26.59
C SER A 246 4.70 23.94 -26.73
N TYR A 247 4.86 22.77 -27.35
CA TYR A 247 6.14 22.08 -27.55
C TYR A 247 6.29 21.63 -29.00
N GLU A 248 7.51 21.56 -29.51
CA GLU A 248 7.79 21.18 -30.90
C GLU A 248 7.67 19.67 -31.13
N THR A 249 7.87 18.84 -30.08
CA THR A 249 7.75 17.39 -30.14
C THR A 249 6.86 16.86 -29.03
N GLU A 250 6.20 15.73 -29.30
CA GLU A 250 5.43 14.99 -28.29
C GLU A 250 6.30 14.62 -27.08
N ARG A 251 7.53 14.20 -27.30
CA ARG A 251 8.48 13.85 -26.23
C ARG A 251 8.74 15.04 -25.29
N GLU A 252 8.95 16.23 -25.82
CA GLU A 252 9.15 17.44 -24.99
C GLU A 252 7.90 17.74 -24.18
N MET A 253 6.72 17.61 -24.78
CA MET A 253 5.43 17.77 -24.08
C MET A 253 5.27 16.78 -22.93
N LEU A 254 5.52 15.50 -23.17
CA LEU A 254 5.42 14.44 -22.15
C LEU A 254 6.45 14.63 -21.02
N MET A 255 7.67 15.05 -21.35
CA MET A 255 8.68 15.35 -20.34
C MET A 255 8.31 16.56 -19.48
N ALA A 256 7.78 17.60 -20.10
CA ALA A 256 7.31 18.79 -19.38
C ALA A 256 6.09 18.48 -18.48
N PHE A 257 5.19 17.61 -18.92
CA PHE A 257 4.09 17.11 -18.10
C PHE A 257 4.60 16.33 -16.88
N LYS A 258 5.56 15.42 -17.08
CA LYS A 258 6.21 14.70 -15.97
C LYS A 258 6.85 15.66 -14.96
N GLU A 259 7.62 16.65 -15.43
CA GLU A 259 8.26 17.65 -14.57
C GLU A 259 7.23 18.47 -13.80
N TYR A 260 6.13 18.83 -14.45
CA TYR A 260 5.03 19.55 -13.81
C TYR A 260 4.38 18.73 -12.67
N LEU A 261 4.12 17.43 -12.87
CA LEU A 261 3.59 16.58 -11.82
C LEU A 261 4.53 16.50 -10.60
N MET A 262 5.84 16.43 -10.86
CA MET A 262 6.85 16.41 -9.80
C MET A 262 6.97 17.76 -9.08
N GLU A 263 6.95 18.89 -9.81
CA GLU A 263 7.02 20.24 -9.25
C GLU A 263 5.82 20.55 -8.36
N LYS A 264 4.62 20.10 -8.78
CA LYS A 264 3.37 20.36 -8.06
C LYS A 264 3.14 19.39 -6.89
N ASP A 265 4.02 18.40 -6.68
CA ASP A 265 3.92 17.39 -5.61
C ASP A 265 2.51 16.77 -5.54
N ILE A 266 2.07 16.19 -6.68
CA ILE A 266 0.74 15.62 -6.84
C ILE A 266 0.57 14.39 -5.95
N ASP A 267 -0.49 14.36 -5.15
CA ASP A 267 -0.82 13.24 -4.27
C ASP A 267 -1.81 12.26 -4.92
N ILE A 268 -2.74 12.78 -5.72
CA ILE A 268 -3.81 11.99 -6.32
C ILE A 268 -3.96 12.40 -7.79
N ILE A 269 -3.91 11.42 -8.69
CA ILE A 269 -4.27 11.61 -10.10
C ILE A 269 -5.64 10.99 -10.32
N THR A 270 -6.53 11.74 -10.98
CA THR A 270 -7.85 11.30 -11.35
C THR A 270 -8.19 11.76 -12.77
N GLY A 271 -9.12 11.08 -13.41
CA GLY A 271 -9.59 11.39 -14.76
C GLY A 271 -10.75 10.47 -15.14
N TRP A 272 -11.32 10.70 -16.31
CA TRP A 272 -12.35 9.84 -16.84
C TRP A 272 -11.68 8.68 -17.61
N ASN A 273 -11.97 7.43 -17.22
CA ASN A 273 -11.39 6.23 -17.85
C ASN A 273 -9.85 6.15 -17.79
N ILE A 274 -9.23 6.74 -16.77
CA ILE A 274 -7.77 6.88 -16.59
C ILE A 274 -6.99 5.55 -16.64
N PHE A 275 -7.60 4.41 -16.30
CA PHE A 275 -6.99 3.09 -16.41
C PHE A 275 -7.24 2.39 -17.74
N GLY A 276 -8.05 2.96 -18.64
CA GLY A 276 -8.40 2.37 -19.90
C GLY A 276 -7.94 3.16 -21.11
N PHE A 277 -7.66 4.46 -20.95
CA PHE A 277 -7.23 5.35 -22.02
C PHE A 277 -6.13 6.32 -21.57
N ASP A 278 -6.38 7.17 -20.55
CA ASP A 278 -5.40 8.14 -20.07
C ASP A 278 -4.31 7.50 -19.24
#